data_9d0132e16abbe90fa0400435c134a221
#
_entry.id   9d0132e16abbe90fa0400435c134a221
#
_cell.length_a   1.000
_cell.length_b   1.000
_cell.length_c   1.000
_cell.angle_alpha   90.00
_cell.angle_beta   90.00
_cell.angle_gamma   90.00
#
_symmetry.space_group_name_H-M   'P 1'
#
loop_
_entity.id
_entity.type
_entity.pdbx_description
1 polymer ?
#
loop_
_entity_poly.entity_id
_entity_poly.type
_entity_poly.pdbx_seq_one_letter_code
_entity_poly.pdbx_strand_id
1 'polypeptide(L)'
;MAVSDMSFIRISVLITASLAGCSSTYQVVQVPQRDADLYPLSQTRAGISVAIDEITSPDRAASYFGANLVQVGIIPLVVVISNNGTHRIDVKPADVLLSKGTQIIDPLPLETVVAIAKQQHGSLRTTTQKSVNDYFEGLAFSEMILPPGATYQGVMFFPIPRQQVSSDSMFSAMTLFRESGMQILVGSRDLDTGNRVRFGPFSVASAPSSAK
;
A
#
# COMPACT_ATOMS: atom_id res chain seq x y z
N MET A 1 -53.28 17.36 69.45
CA MET A 1 -51.82 17.24 69.31
C MET A 1 -51.57 16.17 68.25
N ALA A 2 -51.31 16.60 67.06
CA ALA A 2 -51.02 15.72 65.93
C ALA A 2 -49.56 15.94 65.51
N VAL A 3 -48.80 14.85 65.60
CA VAL A 3 -47.38 14.80 65.15
C VAL A 3 -47.36 14.33 63.73
N SER A 4 -46.87 15.15 62.85
CA SER A 4 -46.77 14.92 61.41
C SER A 4 -45.49 14.16 61.15
N ASP A 5 -45.62 12.94 60.58
CA ASP A 5 -44.51 12.12 60.09
C ASP A 5 -44.10 12.57 58.69
N MET A 6 -42.89 13.13 58.59
CA MET A 6 -42.29 13.52 57.35
C MET A 6 -41.45 12.37 56.79
N SER A 7 -42.02 11.62 55.84
CA SER A 7 -41.32 10.58 55.06
C SER A 7 -40.30 11.19 54.11
N PHE A 8 -39.01 10.96 54.36
CA PHE A 8 -37.94 11.29 53.47
C PHE A 8 -37.84 10.28 52.32
N ILE A 9 -38.29 10.69 51.13
CA ILE A 9 -38.08 9.91 49.89
C ILE A 9 -36.61 10.13 49.47
N ARG A 10 -35.81 9.07 49.61
CA ARG A 10 -34.42 9.01 49.06
C ARG A 10 -34.51 8.70 47.56
N ILE A 11 -34.32 9.69 46.72
CA ILE A 11 -34.16 9.54 45.29
C ILE A 11 -32.72 9.08 45.04
N SER A 12 -32.55 7.79 44.79
CA SER A 12 -31.29 7.21 44.32
C SER A 12 -31.17 7.48 42.81
N VAL A 13 -30.39 8.47 42.43
CA VAL A 13 -30.04 8.73 41.05
C VAL A 13 -28.98 7.71 40.61
N LEU A 14 -29.40 6.71 39.85
CA LEU A 14 -28.49 5.77 39.18
C LEU A 14 -27.84 6.48 37.97
N ILE A 15 -26.61 6.94 38.14
CA ILE A 15 -25.78 7.41 37.03
C ILE A 15 -25.28 6.24 36.26
N THR A 16 -25.97 5.84 35.20
CA THR A 16 -25.46 4.91 34.18
C THR A 16 -24.41 5.62 33.33
N ALA A 17 -23.15 5.45 33.69
CA ALA A 17 -22.03 5.89 32.87
C ALA A 17 -22.03 5.02 31.60
N SER A 18 -22.56 5.56 30.50
CA SER A 18 -22.44 4.99 29.17
C SER A 18 -20.98 5.08 28.76
N LEU A 19 -20.23 4.01 28.93
CA LEU A 19 -18.92 3.85 28.30
C LEU A 19 -19.14 3.72 26.78
N ALA A 20 -19.25 4.84 26.11
CA ALA A 20 -19.12 4.91 24.66
C ALA A 20 -17.68 4.48 24.33
N GLY A 21 -17.50 3.19 24.15
CA GLY A 21 -16.23 2.61 23.68
C GLY A 21 -15.99 3.14 22.27
N CYS A 22 -15.06 4.12 22.13
CA CYS A 22 -14.54 4.51 20.83
C CYS A 22 -13.92 3.27 20.18
N SER A 23 -14.68 2.59 19.31
CA SER A 23 -14.11 1.61 18.40
C SER A 23 -13.36 2.40 17.34
N SER A 24 -12.04 2.43 17.42
CA SER A 24 -11.22 2.95 16.32
C SER A 24 -11.46 2.07 15.10
N THR A 25 -12.23 2.57 14.16
CA THR A 25 -12.42 1.92 12.86
C THR A 25 -11.13 2.12 12.07
N TYR A 26 -10.66 1.06 11.42
CA TYR A 26 -9.53 1.16 10.49
C TYR A 26 -9.98 2.02 9.30
N GLN A 27 -9.49 3.25 9.25
CA GLN A 27 -9.84 4.21 8.20
C GLN A 27 -8.65 4.39 7.28
N VAL A 28 -8.85 4.11 6.01
CA VAL A 28 -7.86 4.28 4.95
C VAL A 28 -8.50 4.95 3.76
N VAL A 29 -7.72 5.74 3.04
CA VAL A 29 -8.11 6.25 1.74
C VAL A 29 -7.80 5.17 0.71
N GLN A 30 -8.73 4.86 -0.18
CA GLN A 30 -8.45 3.90 -1.24
C GLN A 30 -7.36 4.42 -2.16
N VAL A 31 -6.44 3.52 -2.53
CA VAL A 31 -5.43 3.82 -3.56
C VAL A 31 -6.18 4.09 -4.88
N PRO A 32 -6.03 5.28 -5.49
CA PRO A 32 -6.76 5.62 -6.70
C PRO A 32 -6.45 4.63 -7.83
N GLN A 33 -7.49 4.08 -8.44
CA GLN A 33 -7.36 3.24 -9.62
C GLN A 33 -7.52 4.10 -10.88
N ARG A 34 -6.51 4.06 -11.75
CA ARG A 34 -6.47 4.78 -13.03
C ARG A 34 -5.83 3.88 -14.08
N ASP A 35 -6.05 4.19 -15.34
CA ASP A 35 -5.34 3.50 -16.41
C ASP A 35 -3.84 3.81 -16.36
N ALA A 36 -3.02 2.84 -16.75
CA ALA A 36 -1.58 2.92 -16.60
C ALA A 36 -0.94 4.10 -17.35
N ASP A 37 -1.50 4.49 -18.48
CA ASP A 37 -1.03 5.61 -19.31
C ASP A 37 -1.23 6.99 -18.66
N LEU A 38 -2.07 7.09 -17.63
CA LEU A 38 -2.31 8.31 -16.86
C LEU A 38 -1.27 8.56 -15.76
N TYR A 39 -0.34 7.61 -15.54
CA TYR A 39 0.72 7.77 -14.56
C TYR A 39 1.99 8.36 -15.18
N PRO A 40 2.73 9.22 -14.44
CA PRO A 40 3.95 9.84 -14.95
C PRO A 40 5.04 8.84 -15.33
N LEU A 41 5.12 7.71 -14.62
CA LEU A 41 6.06 6.62 -14.89
C LEU A 41 5.32 5.47 -15.57
N SER A 42 4.98 5.64 -16.83
CA SER A 42 4.32 4.61 -17.63
C SER A 42 5.09 4.27 -18.89
N GLN A 43 4.94 3.05 -19.36
CA GLN A 43 5.46 2.56 -20.65
C GLN A 43 4.39 1.73 -21.35
N THR A 44 4.26 1.91 -22.66
CA THR A 44 3.33 1.13 -23.49
C THR A 44 4.10 0.34 -24.54
N ARG A 45 3.84 -0.96 -24.63
CA ARG A 45 4.41 -1.87 -25.65
C ARG A 45 3.38 -2.92 -26.04
N ALA A 46 3.25 -3.21 -27.31
CA ALA A 46 2.36 -4.25 -27.85
C ALA A 46 0.90 -4.16 -27.32
N GLY A 47 0.38 -2.94 -27.16
CA GLY A 47 -0.97 -2.72 -26.64
C GLY A 47 -1.12 -2.89 -25.12
N ILE A 48 -0.03 -3.13 -24.40
CA ILE A 48 -0.03 -3.24 -22.94
C ILE A 48 0.64 -1.98 -22.38
N SER A 49 -0.01 -1.31 -21.43
CA SER A 49 0.55 -0.18 -20.69
C SER A 49 0.84 -0.62 -19.26
N VAL A 50 2.04 -0.31 -18.79
CA VAL A 50 2.47 -0.58 -17.41
C VAL A 50 2.91 0.71 -16.77
N ALA A 51 2.45 0.96 -15.56
CA ALA A 51 2.88 2.08 -14.74
C ALA A 51 3.29 1.65 -13.34
N ILE A 52 4.19 2.44 -12.76
CA ILE A 52 4.66 2.28 -11.39
C ILE A 52 4.38 3.58 -10.65
N ASP A 53 3.75 3.47 -9.49
CA ASP A 53 3.58 4.58 -8.55
C ASP A 53 4.20 4.21 -7.20
N GLU A 54 5.27 4.90 -6.86
CA GLU A 54 6.01 4.69 -5.63
C GLU A 54 5.41 5.50 -4.50
N ILE A 55 5.06 4.84 -3.41
CA ILE A 55 4.56 5.52 -2.23
C ILE A 55 5.74 5.79 -1.29
N THR A 56 6.45 6.88 -1.54
CA THR A 56 7.63 7.29 -0.77
C THR A 56 7.33 8.35 0.29
N SER A 57 6.15 8.99 0.25
CA SER A 57 5.71 9.95 1.26
C SER A 57 5.16 9.22 2.48
N PRO A 58 5.66 9.52 3.70
CA PRO A 58 5.12 8.99 4.95
C PRO A 58 3.62 9.24 5.13
N ASP A 59 3.15 10.45 4.80
CA ASP A 59 1.75 10.83 4.94
C ASP A 59 0.87 10.07 3.94
N ARG A 60 1.36 9.89 2.71
CA ARG A 60 0.66 9.14 1.69
C ARG A 60 0.58 7.65 2.07
N ALA A 61 1.67 7.08 2.62
CA ALA A 61 1.68 5.72 3.14
C ALA A 61 0.70 5.54 4.31
N ALA A 62 0.71 6.46 5.28
CA ALA A 62 -0.22 6.44 6.40
C ALA A 62 -1.68 6.56 5.95
N SER A 63 -1.96 7.41 4.96
CA SER A 63 -3.30 7.60 4.40
C SER A 63 -3.83 6.34 3.71
N TYR A 64 -3.01 5.68 2.89
CA TYR A 64 -3.43 4.50 2.12
C TYR A 64 -3.39 3.19 2.92
N PHE A 65 -2.42 3.03 3.82
CA PHE A 65 -2.21 1.78 4.54
C PHE A 65 -2.56 1.87 6.03
N GLY A 66 -3.07 3.02 6.47
CA GLY A 66 -3.33 3.26 7.89
C GLY A 66 -2.07 3.15 8.76
N ALA A 67 -0.90 3.00 8.16
CA ALA A 67 0.38 2.81 8.82
C ALA A 67 1.49 3.52 8.03
N ASN A 68 2.44 4.13 8.73
CA ASN A 68 3.58 4.76 8.09
C ASN A 68 4.66 3.72 7.75
N LEU A 69 4.42 2.95 6.68
CA LEU A 69 5.31 1.88 6.24
C LEU A 69 6.69 2.41 5.83
N VAL A 70 6.75 3.61 5.25
CA VAL A 70 8.00 4.25 4.81
C VAL A 70 8.93 4.52 6.00
N GLN A 71 8.37 4.94 7.13
CA GLN A 71 9.15 5.19 8.35
C GLN A 71 9.83 3.94 8.89
N VAL A 72 9.24 2.78 8.70
CA VAL A 72 9.81 1.49 9.13
C VAL A 72 10.65 0.82 8.06
N GLY A 73 10.93 1.51 6.96
CA GLY A 73 11.82 1.03 5.91
C GLY A 73 11.14 0.11 4.90
N ILE A 74 9.85 0.31 4.64
CA ILE A 74 9.09 -0.41 3.61
C ILE A 74 8.58 0.58 2.58
N ILE A 75 8.85 0.31 1.30
CA ILE A 75 8.29 1.07 0.18
C ILE A 75 7.18 0.27 -0.47
N PRO A 76 5.93 0.77 -0.43
CA PRO A 76 4.87 0.25 -1.27
C PRO A 76 5.05 0.71 -2.72
N LEU A 77 5.04 -0.24 -3.65
CA LEU A 77 5.02 0.00 -5.08
C LEU A 77 3.66 -0.39 -5.64
N VAL A 78 2.91 0.58 -6.15
CA VAL A 78 1.68 0.32 -6.89
C VAL A 78 2.06 -0.01 -8.33
N VAL A 79 1.73 -1.20 -8.77
CA VAL A 79 1.91 -1.66 -10.15
C VAL A 79 0.56 -1.61 -10.84
N VAL A 80 0.46 -0.86 -11.92
CA VAL A 80 -0.77 -0.74 -12.72
C VAL A 80 -0.50 -1.28 -14.11
N ILE A 81 -1.37 -2.16 -14.58
CA ILE A 81 -1.25 -2.79 -15.89
C ILE A 81 -2.60 -2.65 -16.61
N SER A 82 -2.59 -1.96 -17.76
CA SER A 82 -3.75 -1.82 -18.64
C SER A 82 -3.52 -2.60 -19.91
N ASN A 83 -4.43 -3.52 -20.21
CA ASN A 83 -4.39 -4.31 -21.44
C ASN A 83 -5.25 -3.64 -22.53
N ASN A 84 -4.64 -2.77 -23.29
CA ASN A 84 -5.25 -2.09 -24.45
C ASN A 84 -5.09 -2.91 -25.76
N GLY A 85 -4.52 -4.12 -25.66
CA GLY A 85 -4.35 -5.04 -26.77
C GLY A 85 -5.62 -5.86 -27.07
N THR A 86 -5.48 -6.83 -27.95
CA THR A 86 -6.56 -7.73 -28.39
C THR A 86 -6.47 -9.12 -27.75
N HIS A 87 -5.37 -9.45 -27.10
CA HIS A 87 -5.09 -10.75 -26.50
C HIS A 87 -5.18 -10.70 -24.98
N ARG A 88 -5.42 -11.84 -24.36
CA ARG A 88 -5.34 -11.99 -22.90
C ARG A 88 -3.88 -12.01 -22.46
N ILE A 89 -3.57 -11.35 -21.36
CA ILE A 89 -2.24 -11.35 -20.79
C ILE A 89 -2.23 -11.99 -19.40
N ASP A 90 -1.16 -12.72 -19.10
CA ASP A 90 -0.87 -13.27 -17.77
C ASP A 90 0.10 -12.32 -17.07
N VAL A 91 -0.23 -11.93 -15.85
CA VAL A 91 0.58 -11.08 -14.98
C VAL A 91 0.81 -11.78 -13.65
N LYS A 92 2.05 -11.78 -13.17
CA LYS A 92 2.45 -12.51 -11.94
C LYS A 92 3.34 -11.65 -11.06
N PRO A 93 3.27 -11.79 -9.73
CA PRO A 93 4.21 -11.14 -8.82
C PRO A 93 5.68 -11.46 -9.15
N ALA A 94 5.98 -12.69 -9.56
CA ALA A 94 7.32 -13.13 -9.93
C ALA A 94 7.89 -12.43 -11.18
N ASP A 95 7.05 -11.81 -11.99
CA ASP A 95 7.46 -11.05 -13.17
C ASP A 95 7.73 -9.56 -12.87
N VAL A 96 7.55 -9.13 -11.61
CA VAL A 96 7.86 -7.78 -11.12
C VAL A 96 9.14 -7.84 -10.30
N LEU A 97 10.22 -7.28 -10.82
CA LEU A 97 11.54 -7.35 -10.22
C LEU A 97 12.00 -5.95 -9.82
N LEU A 98 12.40 -5.80 -8.56
CA LEU A 98 13.14 -4.63 -8.09
C LEU A 98 14.62 -5.00 -8.02
N SER A 99 15.49 -4.18 -8.59
CA SER A 99 16.93 -4.41 -8.57
C SER A 99 17.72 -3.16 -8.23
N LYS A 100 18.90 -3.37 -7.63
CA LYS A 100 19.93 -2.36 -7.40
C LYS A 100 21.23 -2.85 -8.02
N GLY A 101 21.58 -2.32 -9.18
CA GLY A 101 22.67 -2.89 -9.97
C GLY A 101 22.36 -4.35 -10.35
N THR A 102 23.20 -5.28 -9.94
CA THR A 102 23.01 -6.73 -10.17
C THR A 102 22.22 -7.43 -9.06
N GLN A 103 21.94 -6.76 -7.94
CA GLN A 103 21.21 -7.34 -6.82
C GLN A 103 19.71 -7.23 -7.04
N ILE A 104 19.01 -8.37 -6.99
CA ILE A 104 17.55 -8.43 -6.94
C ILE A 104 17.11 -8.26 -5.48
N ILE A 105 16.07 -7.48 -5.27
CA ILE A 105 15.46 -7.23 -3.98
C ILE A 105 14.09 -7.90 -4.00
N ASP A 106 13.92 -8.90 -3.14
CA ASP A 106 12.66 -9.61 -3.04
C ASP A 106 11.60 -8.79 -2.30
N PRO A 107 10.34 -8.89 -2.69
CA PRO A 107 9.24 -8.27 -1.95
C PRO A 107 9.09 -8.91 -0.58
N LEU A 108 8.63 -8.11 0.38
CA LEU A 108 8.27 -8.61 1.70
C LEU A 108 7.03 -9.49 1.64
N PRO A 109 6.98 -10.59 2.40
CA PRO A 109 5.74 -11.35 2.58
C PRO A 109 4.62 -10.46 3.13
N LEU A 110 3.42 -10.62 2.61
CA LEU A 110 2.27 -9.79 2.98
C LEU A 110 1.97 -9.84 4.47
N GLU A 111 2.08 -11.02 5.08
CA GLU A 111 1.88 -11.22 6.51
C GLU A 111 2.84 -10.41 7.38
N THR A 112 4.07 -10.21 6.92
CA THR A 112 5.06 -9.35 7.60
C THR A 112 4.62 -7.89 7.56
N VAL A 113 4.17 -7.41 6.42
CA VAL A 113 3.69 -6.03 6.27
C VAL A 113 2.44 -5.78 7.12
N VAL A 114 1.51 -6.72 7.11
CA VAL A 114 0.29 -6.67 7.92
C VAL A 114 0.60 -6.67 9.42
N ALA A 115 1.55 -7.49 9.87
CA ALA A 115 1.98 -7.50 11.27
C ALA A 115 2.55 -6.14 11.70
N ILE A 116 3.37 -5.52 10.86
CA ILE A 116 3.95 -4.19 11.10
C ILE A 116 2.85 -3.11 11.14
N ALA A 117 1.91 -3.14 10.19
CA ALA A 117 0.79 -2.21 10.16
C ALA A 117 -0.07 -2.32 11.43
N LYS A 118 -0.38 -3.54 11.88
CA LYS A 118 -1.12 -3.77 13.12
C LYS A 118 -0.37 -3.26 14.35
N GLN A 119 0.95 -3.45 14.40
CA GLN A 119 1.77 -2.97 15.52
C GLN A 119 1.73 -1.44 15.64
N GLN A 120 1.71 -0.71 14.53
CA GLN A 120 1.61 0.75 14.55
C GLN A 120 0.25 1.26 15.04
N HIS A 121 -0.80 0.48 14.89
CA HIS A 121 -2.14 0.81 15.39
C HIS A 121 -2.37 0.49 16.88
N GLY A 122 -1.42 -0.15 17.54
CA GLY A 122 -1.56 -0.60 18.93
C GLY A 122 -2.52 -1.79 19.08
N SER A 123 -3.15 -1.91 20.27
CA SER A 123 -4.08 -3.02 20.57
C SER A 123 -5.40 -2.87 19.79
N LEU A 124 -5.46 -3.41 18.60
CA LEU A 124 -6.68 -3.46 17.79
C LEU A 124 -7.62 -4.55 18.31
N ARG A 125 -8.93 -4.30 18.28
CA ARG A 125 -9.95 -5.34 18.52
C ARG A 125 -9.89 -6.39 17.39
N THR A 126 -10.30 -7.63 17.67
CA THR A 126 -10.25 -8.74 16.70
C THR A 126 -10.95 -8.44 15.38
N THR A 127 -12.08 -7.73 15.39
CA THR A 127 -12.80 -7.31 14.19
C THR A 127 -11.98 -6.32 13.35
N THR A 128 -11.27 -5.39 13.98
CA THR A 128 -10.41 -4.43 13.27
C THR A 128 -9.17 -5.13 12.70
N GLN A 129 -8.62 -6.14 13.41
CA GLN A 129 -7.51 -6.95 12.92
C GLN A 129 -7.87 -7.72 11.64
N LYS A 130 -9.09 -8.28 11.58
CA LYS A 130 -9.59 -8.94 10.37
C LYS A 130 -9.72 -7.93 9.23
N SER A 131 -10.30 -6.76 9.47
CA SER A 131 -10.44 -5.72 8.45
C SER A 131 -9.09 -5.25 7.89
N VAL A 132 -8.02 -5.23 8.70
CA VAL A 132 -6.67 -4.92 8.23
C VAL A 132 -6.15 -6.00 7.29
N ASN A 133 -6.30 -7.29 7.65
CA ASN A 133 -5.91 -8.39 6.76
C ASN A 133 -6.65 -8.31 5.43
N ASP A 134 -7.99 -8.27 5.49
CA ASP A 134 -8.84 -8.27 4.29
C ASP A 134 -8.49 -7.08 3.36
N TYR A 135 -8.15 -5.94 3.95
CA TYR A 135 -7.72 -4.76 3.21
C TYR A 135 -6.38 -4.96 2.47
N PHE A 136 -5.37 -5.45 3.19
CA PHE A 136 -4.06 -5.68 2.58
C PHE A 136 -4.09 -6.82 1.55
N GLU A 137 -4.85 -7.89 1.80
CA GLU A 137 -5.08 -8.97 0.84
C GLU A 137 -5.75 -8.45 -0.43
N GLY A 138 -6.74 -7.55 -0.31
CA GLY A 138 -7.41 -6.93 -1.45
C GLY A 138 -6.53 -5.97 -2.26
N LEU A 139 -5.46 -5.42 -1.65
CA LEU A 139 -4.51 -4.53 -2.32
C LEU A 139 -3.31 -5.28 -2.93
N ALA A 140 -2.96 -6.43 -2.40
CA ALA A 140 -1.75 -7.13 -2.80
C ALA A 140 -1.74 -7.48 -4.29
N PHE A 141 -0.59 -7.26 -4.94
CA PHE A 141 -0.41 -7.70 -6.31
C PHE A 141 -0.44 -9.22 -6.38
N SER A 142 -1.37 -9.75 -7.14
CA SER A 142 -1.62 -11.19 -7.28
C SER A 142 -1.52 -11.64 -8.73
N GLU A 143 -1.38 -12.96 -8.93
CA GLU A 143 -1.46 -13.55 -10.26
C GLU A 143 -2.85 -13.35 -10.86
N MET A 144 -2.91 -12.89 -12.11
CA MET A 144 -4.16 -12.60 -12.80
C MET A 144 -4.03 -12.75 -14.31
N ILE A 145 -5.10 -13.23 -14.92
CA ILE A 145 -5.29 -13.16 -16.38
C ILE A 145 -6.11 -11.90 -16.67
N LEU A 146 -5.51 -10.96 -17.41
CA LEU A 146 -6.11 -9.68 -17.74
C LEU A 146 -6.67 -9.72 -19.16
N PRO A 147 -8.00 -9.66 -19.36
CA PRO A 147 -8.60 -9.64 -20.68
C PRO A 147 -8.36 -8.28 -21.38
N PRO A 148 -8.60 -8.21 -22.72
CA PRO A 148 -8.58 -6.96 -23.47
C PRO A 148 -9.49 -5.89 -22.84
N GLY A 149 -9.00 -4.65 -22.78
CA GLY A 149 -9.72 -3.51 -22.23
C GLY A 149 -9.76 -3.42 -20.70
N ALA A 150 -9.15 -4.37 -19.99
CA ALA A 150 -9.13 -4.37 -18.54
C ALA A 150 -7.86 -3.71 -17.97
N THR A 151 -8.01 -3.09 -16.80
CA THR A 151 -6.90 -2.55 -15.99
C THR A 151 -6.85 -3.28 -14.65
N TYR A 152 -5.65 -3.70 -14.26
CA TYR A 152 -5.35 -4.29 -12.97
C TYR A 152 -4.38 -3.41 -12.20
N GLN A 153 -4.61 -3.29 -10.89
CA GLN A 153 -3.75 -2.57 -9.98
C GLN A 153 -3.51 -3.42 -8.74
N GLY A 154 -2.25 -3.54 -8.36
CA GLY A 154 -1.88 -4.23 -7.13
C GLY A 154 -0.68 -3.56 -6.47
N VAL A 155 -0.46 -3.84 -5.20
CA VAL A 155 0.64 -3.27 -4.41
C VAL A 155 1.63 -4.37 -4.03
N MET A 156 2.91 -4.09 -4.24
CA MET A 156 4.02 -4.89 -3.74
C MET A 156 4.80 -4.08 -2.72
N PHE A 157 5.32 -4.74 -1.70
CA PHE A 157 6.01 -4.10 -0.60
C PHE A 157 7.47 -4.52 -0.59
N PHE A 158 8.39 -3.56 -0.67
CA PHE A 158 9.81 -3.85 -0.72
C PHE A 158 10.55 -3.26 0.47
N PRO A 159 11.57 -3.96 1.00
CA PRO A 159 12.42 -3.37 2.03
C PRO A 159 13.30 -2.27 1.42
N ILE A 160 13.46 -1.17 2.14
CA ILE A 160 14.49 -0.17 1.80
C ILE A 160 15.84 -0.77 2.21
N PRO A 161 16.80 -0.92 1.29
CA PRO A 161 18.14 -1.36 1.65
C PRO A 161 18.74 -0.41 2.68
N ARG A 162 18.97 -0.90 3.90
CA ARG A 162 19.64 -0.13 4.97
C ARG A 162 21.11 0.00 4.61
N GLN A 163 21.50 1.05 3.94
CA GLN A 163 22.86 1.57 4.12
C GLN A 163 22.83 2.31 5.45
N GLN A 164 23.84 2.07 6.31
CA GLN A 164 23.98 2.60 7.66
C GLN A 164 23.47 4.05 7.78
N VAL A 165 22.20 4.18 8.15
CA VAL A 165 21.57 5.48 8.36
C VAL A 165 21.85 5.84 9.81
N SER A 166 22.67 6.86 10.01
CA SER A 166 22.73 7.53 11.30
C SER A 166 21.32 8.04 11.63
N SER A 167 20.91 7.85 12.87
CA SER A 167 19.56 8.01 13.43
C SER A 167 18.88 9.37 13.21
N ASP A 168 19.47 10.30 12.50
CA ASP A 168 19.05 11.72 12.52
C ASP A 168 18.25 12.22 11.35
N SER A 169 17.88 11.40 10.36
CA SER A 169 17.03 11.94 9.31
C SER A 169 16.10 10.91 8.62
N MET A 170 14.82 11.06 8.91
CA MET A 170 13.72 10.51 8.10
C MET A 170 13.86 10.90 6.60
N PHE A 171 14.52 12.00 6.33
CA PHE A 171 14.85 12.49 4.98
C PHE A 171 15.87 11.60 4.26
N SER A 172 16.75 10.91 5.01
CA SER A 172 17.79 10.09 4.43
C SER A 172 17.29 8.81 3.75
N ALA A 173 16.25 8.17 4.27
CA ALA A 173 15.76 6.91 3.69
C ALA A 173 15.18 7.13 2.28
N MET A 174 14.46 8.22 2.07
CA MET A 174 13.89 8.58 0.77
C MET A 174 14.98 9.03 -0.22
N THR A 175 15.96 9.80 0.25
CA THR A 175 17.10 10.24 -0.57
C THR A 175 17.95 9.04 -0.97
N LEU A 176 18.19 8.10 -0.04
CA LEU A 176 18.94 6.87 -0.30
C LEU A 176 18.24 5.94 -1.31
N PHE A 177 16.92 5.85 -1.25
CA PHE A 177 16.17 5.09 -2.25
C PHE A 177 16.31 5.72 -3.63
N ARG A 178 16.20 7.03 -3.72
CA ARG A 178 16.36 7.82 -4.95
C ARG A 178 17.78 7.77 -5.53
N GLU A 179 18.79 7.91 -4.69
CA GLU A 179 20.20 7.89 -5.11
C GLU A 179 20.73 6.48 -5.34
N SER A 180 20.00 5.45 -4.93
CA SER A 180 20.47 4.07 -4.99
C SER A 180 20.51 3.46 -6.39
N GLY A 181 19.98 4.13 -7.41
CA GLY A 181 19.91 3.60 -8.78
C GLY A 181 19.05 2.35 -8.88
N MET A 182 17.99 2.27 -8.08
CA MET A 182 17.06 1.16 -8.14
C MET A 182 16.24 1.20 -9.42
N GLN A 183 15.96 0.03 -9.95
CA GLN A 183 15.22 -0.16 -11.19
C GLN A 183 14.12 -1.19 -11.00
N ILE A 184 12.96 -0.93 -11.57
CA ILE A 184 11.85 -1.89 -11.61
C ILE A 184 11.71 -2.40 -13.04
N LEU A 185 11.57 -3.70 -13.15
CA LEU A 185 11.23 -4.40 -14.39
C LEU A 185 9.90 -5.10 -14.17
N VAL A 186 9.01 -5.00 -15.14
CA VAL A 186 7.73 -5.71 -15.12
C VAL A 186 7.63 -6.57 -16.37
N GLY A 187 7.31 -7.85 -16.19
CA GLY A 187 7.02 -8.78 -17.26
C GLY A 187 5.53 -9.05 -17.39
N SER A 188 5.11 -9.40 -18.59
CA SER A 188 3.80 -10.00 -18.85
C SER A 188 3.94 -11.04 -19.95
N ARG A 189 2.98 -11.97 -20.00
CA ARG A 189 2.94 -12.99 -21.06
C ARG A 189 1.61 -12.90 -21.80
N ASP A 190 1.69 -12.73 -23.10
CA ASP A 190 0.54 -12.89 -24.00
C ASP A 190 0.16 -14.38 -24.03
N LEU A 191 -1.05 -14.70 -23.63
CA LEU A 191 -1.51 -16.10 -23.54
C LEU A 191 -1.90 -16.68 -24.89
N ASP A 192 -2.27 -15.84 -25.84
CA ASP A 192 -2.74 -16.28 -27.15
C ASP A 192 -1.56 -16.49 -28.12
N THR A 193 -0.47 -15.72 -27.98
CA THR A 193 0.75 -15.87 -28.81
C THR A 193 1.91 -16.53 -28.08
N GLY A 194 1.87 -16.62 -26.76
CA GLY A 194 2.96 -17.09 -25.91
C GLY A 194 4.12 -16.11 -25.75
N ASN A 195 4.06 -14.94 -26.38
CA ASN A 195 5.11 -13.94 -26.33
C ASN A 195 5.22 -13.30 -24.94
N ARG A 196 6.47 -13.00 -24.52
CA ARG A 196 6.73 -12.24 -23.30
C ARG A 196 7.06 -10.80 -23.67
N VAL A 197 6.41 -9.86 -22.98
CA VAL A 197 6.67 -8.42 -23.08
C VAL A 197 7.30 -7.96 -21.77
N ARG A 198 8.36 -7.17 -21.86
CA ARG A 198 9.05 -6.58 -20.71
C ARG A 198 8.97 -5.08 -20.77
N PHE A 199 8.72 -4.48 -19.60
CA PHE A 199 8.62 -3.05 -19.36
C PHE A 199 9.71 -2.64 -18.38
N GLY A 200 10.21 -1.44 -18.54
CA GLY A 200 11.29 -0.91 -17.74
C GLY A 200 12.62 -0.86 -18.49
N PRO A 201 13.75 -0.57 -17.82
CA PRO A 201 13.72 -0.24 -16.39
C PRO A 201 12.94 1.05 -16.11
N PHE A 202 12.08 1.01 -15.10
CA PHE A 202 11.54 2.22 -14.51
C PHE A 202 12.54 2.70 -13.46
N SER A 203 13.10 3.88 -13.65
CA SER A 203 13.98 4.48 -12.64
C SER A 203 13.13 4.95 -11.47
N VAL A 204 13.37 4.37 -10.32
CA VAL A 204 12.75 4.77 -9.08
C VAL A 204 13.35 6.12 -8.70
N ALA A 205 12.55 7.15 -8.84
CA ALA A 205 12.77 8.55 -8.52
C ALA A 205 13.48 9.48 -9.49
N SER A 206 12.70 10.33 -10.00
CA SER A 206 13.00 11.77 -10.01
C SER A 206 11.68 12.47 -9.75
N ALA A 207 11.54 13.14 -8.60
CA ALA A 207 10.47 14.11 -8.49
C ALA A 207 10.58 15.05 -9.71
N PRO A 208 9.46 15.37 -10.39
CA PRO A 208 9.52 16.39 -11.42
C PRO A 208 10.15 17.63 -10.77
N SER A 209 11.25 18.09 -11.33
CA SER A 209 11.80 19.39 -11.03
C SER A 209 10.62 20.34 -11.12
N SER A 210 10.26 20.97 -10.00
CA SER A 210 9.30 22.06 -9.97
C SER A 210 9.81 23.10 -10.96
N ALA A 211 9.28 23.07 -12.18
CA ALA A 211 9.46 24.14 -13.14
C ALA A 211 8.96 25.41 -12.45
N LYS A 212 9.86 26.38 -12.32
CA LYS A 212 9.58 27.74 -11.87
C LYS A 212 8.55 28.40 -12.76
#